data_c7de5accb48cf04a107ec3427d8adbff
#
_entry.id   c7de5accb48cf04a107ec3427d8adbff
#
_cell.length_a   1.000
_cell.length_b   1.000
_cell.length_c   1.000
_cell.angle_alpha   90.00
_cell.angle_beta   90.00
_cell.angle_gamma   90.00
#
_symmetry.space_group_name_H-M   'P 1'
#
loop_
_entity.id
_entity.type
_entity.pdbx_description
1 polymer ?
#
loop_
_entity_poly.entity_id
_entity_poly.type
_entity_poly.pdbx_seq_one_letter_code
_entity_poly.pdbx_strand_id
1 'polypeptide(L)'
;DGILVAPATRDTMASYVHGLQHGPLMMALSVARSRKCPVMMIPSMHVDLANDPVTDDIVDEVRQHGIHVVWGEEQEGKRKTPHHEEIVARFAHHMNSEKQNRKDVVITLGATRSAIDDIRYVQNTSSGSTGFAIADDLFRHGHDVTCVAGITTVPAPNWLPLILHAAEPNAML
;
A
#
# COMPACT_ATOMS: atom_id res chain seq x y z
N ASP A 1 -8.55 -14.54 -8.76
CA ASP A 1 -8.82 -14.97 -7.38
C ASP A 1 -7.57 -14.72 -6.51
N GLY A 2 -7.74 -14.33 -5.25
CA GLY A 2 -6.67 -14.10 -4.29
C GLY A 2 -7.13 -14.33 -2.87
N ILE A 3 -6.19 -14.41 -1.91
CA ILE A 3 -6.51 -14.56 -0.49
C ILE A 3 -5.96 -13.38 0.28
N LEU A 4 -6.83 -12.75 1.08
CA LEU A 4 -6.48 -11.73 2.05
C LEU A 4 -6.65 -12.31 3.46
N VAL A 5 -5.58 -12.30 4.26
CA VAL A 5 -5.61 -12.70 5.68
C VAL A 5 -5.46 -11.44 6.53
N ALA A 6 -6.57 -10.97 7.09
CA ALA A 6 -6.61 -9.74 7.88
C ALA A 6 -7.55 -9.90 9.08
N PRO A 7 -7.04 -9.90 10.31
CA PRO A 7 -5.62 -9.85 10.67
C PRO A 7 -4.91 -11.22 10.52
N ALA A 8 -3.57 -11.20 10.31
CA ALA A 8 -2.71 -12.36 10.43
C ALA A 8 -1.98 -12.32 11.78
N THR A 9 -2.09 -13.38 12.58
CA THR A 9 -1.30 -13.52 13.81
C THR A 9 0.08 -14.09 13.51
N ARG A 10 1.04 -13.95 14.45
CA ARG A 10 2.33 -14.62 14.34
C ARG A 10 2.18 -16.13 14.17
N ASP A 11 1.27 -16.74 14.92
CA ASP A 11 0.96 -18.16 14.82
C ASP A 11 0.46 -18.56 13.43
N THR A 12 -0.40 -17.74 12.81
CA THR A 12 -0.88 -17.95 11.44
C THR A 12 0.27 -17.95 10.44
N MET A 13 1.19 -16.98 10.56
CA MET A 13 2.34 -16.87 9.69
C MET A 13 3.33 -18.02 9.88
N ALA A 14 3.66 -18.36 11.15
CA ALA A 14 4.52 -19.47 11.49
C ALA A 14 3.93 -20.82 11.00
N SER A 15 2.64 -21.04 11.23
CA SER A 15 1.95 -22.24 10.76
C SER A 15 2.00 -22.37 9.23
N TYR A 16 1.84 -21.26 8.52
CA TYR A 16 1.98 -21.23 7.06
C TYR A 16 3.39 -21.60 6.60
N VAL A 17 4.42 -21.00 7.20
CA VAL A 17 5.84 -21.25 6.90
C VAL A 17 6.17 -22.74 7.09
N HIS A 18 5.79 -23.30 8.23
CA HIS A 18 6.06 -24.71 8.56
C HIS A 18 5.10 -25.71 7.94
N GLY A 19 4.15 -25.26 7.13
CA GLY A 19 3.21 -26.16 6.42
C GLY A 19 2.22 -26.87 7.34
N LEU A 20 1.94 -26.31 8.53
CA LEU A 20 1.00 -26.92 9.48
C LEU A 20 -0.44 -26.76 9.00
N GLN A 21 -1.24 -27.82 9.18
CA GLN A 21 -2.61 -27.90 8.64
C GLN A 21 -3.67 -27.77 9.76
N HIS A 22 -3.60 -26.71 10.55
CA HIS A 22 -4.48 -26.47 11.68
C HIS A 22 -5.83 -25.84 11.28
N GLY A 23 -6.52 -26.42 10.31
CA GLY A 23 -7.86 -25.98 9.95
C GLY A 23 -7.99 -25.39 8.55
N PRO A 24 -9.17 -24.87 8.20
CA PRO A 24 -9.52 -24.56 6.82
C PRO A 24 -8.68 -23.42 6.21
N LEU A 25 -8.24 -22.44 7.03
CA LEU A 25 -7.39 -21.35 6.56
C LEU A 25 -6.03 -21.88 6.07
N MET A 26 -5.38 -22.75 6.84
CA MET A 26 -4.08 -23.31 6.47
C MET A 26 -4.19 -24.23 5.25
N MET A 27 -5.29 -24.95 5.12
CA MET A 27 -5.57 -25.74 3.91
C MET A 27 -5.75 -24.83 2.68
N ALA A 28 -6.50 -23.74 2.79
CA ALA A 28 -6.68 -22.77 1.72
C ALA A 28 -5.36 -22.12 1.29
N LEU A 29 -4.52 -21.72 2.26
CA LEU A 29 -3.20 -21.13 2.00
C LEU A 29 -2.25 -22.13 1.33
N SER A 30 -2.29 -23.40 1.71
CA SER A 30 -1.49 -24.45 1.06
C SER A 30 -1.92 -24.67 -0.40
N VAL A 31 -3.22 -24.65 -0.68
CA VAL A 31 -3.75 -24.72 -2.05
C VAL A 31 -3.37 -23.49 -2.85
N ALA A 32 -3.46 -22.28 -2.24
CA ALA A 32 -3.06 -21.04 -2.87
C ALA A 32 -1.58 -21.06 -3.27
N ARG A 33 -0.70 -21.52 -2.38
CA ARG A 33 0.74 -21.72 -2.65
C ARG A 33 0.96 -22.62 -3.84
N SER A 34 0.31 -23.78 -3.88
CA SER A 34 0.43 -24.76 -4.96
C SER A 34 -0.03 -24.19 -6.31
N ARG A 35 -1.07 -23.35 -6.30
CA ARG A 35 -1.66 -22.76 -7.50
C ARG A 35 -1.08 -21.39 -7.86
N LYS A 36 -0.09 -20.90 -7.12
CA LYS A 36 0.47 -19.55 -7.26
C LYS A 36 -0.61 -18.45 -7.21
N CYS A 37 -1.63 -18.67 -6.39
CA CYS A 37 -2.68 -17.69 -6.16
C CYS A 37 -2.11 -16.56 -5.30
N PRO A 38 -2.30 -15.28 -5.67
CA PRO A 38 -1.82 -14.15 -4.88
C PRO A 38 -2.38 -14.17 -3.46
N VAL A 39 -1.50 -13.96 -2.48
CA VAL A 39 -1.88 -13.90 -1.06
C VAL A 39 -1.30 -12.63 -0.44
N MET A 40 -2.12 -11.94 0.33
CA MET A 40 -1.68 -10.82 1.17
C MET A 40 -2.00 -11.11 2.62
N MET A 41 -1.05 -10.81 3.50
CA MET A 41 -1.21 -10.93 4.95
C MET A 41 -1.06 -9.57 5.62
N ILE A 42 -1.96 -9.27 6.55
CA ILE A 42 -1.96 -8.03 7.35
C ILE A 42 -1.69 -8.42 8.80
N PRO A 43 -0.44 -8.41 9.27
CA PRO A 43 -0.13 -8.76 10.65
C PRO A 43 -0.73 -7.73 11.62
N SER A 44 -1.20 -8.23 12.78
CA SER A 44 -1.63 -7.40 13.90
C SER A 44 -1.26 -8.08 15.21
N MET A 45 -0.41 -7.43 16.01
CA MET A 45 0.07 -7.98 17.27
C MET A 45 0.65 -6.89 18.17
N HIS A 46 0.91 -7.26 19.43
CA HIS A 46 1.61 -6.39 20.37
C HIS A 46 3.02 -6.07 19.86
N VAL A 47 3.51 -4.86 20.16
CA VAL A 47 4.81 -4.37 19.67
C VAL A 47 5.98 -5.26 20.09
N ASP A 48 5.97 -5.77 21.32
CA ASP A 48 7.02 -6.68 21.80
C ASP A 48 7.10 -7.97 20.97
N LEU A 49 5.94 -8.46 20.52
CA LEU A 49 5.87 -9.63 19.67
C LEU A 49 6.25 -9.30 18.21
N ALA A 50 5.93 -8.10 17.76
CA ALA A 50 6.29 -7.63 16.42
C ALA A 50 7.81 -7.37 16.29
N ASN A 51 8.46 -6.95 17.37
CA ASN A 51 9.89 -6.65 17.41
C ASN A 51 10.75 -7.85 17.86
N ASP A 52 10.15 -9.01 18.08
CA ASP A 52 10.88 -10.26 18.35
C ASP A 52 11.61 -10.69 17.07
N PRO A 53 12.94 -10.94 17.09
CA PRO A 53 13.69 -11.40 15.92
C PRO A 53 13.10 -12.64 15.24
N VAL A 54 12.46 -13.53 15.99
CA VAL A 54 11.77 -14.69 15.42
C VAL A 54 10.57 -14.28 14.55
N THR A 55 9.93 -13.15 14.87
CA THR A 55 8.85 -12.62 14.02
C THR A 55 9.39 -12.08 12.71
N ASP A 56 10.54 -11.41 12.73
CA ASP A 56 11.21 -10.93 11.53
C ASP A 56 11.59 -12.10 10.61
N ASP A 57 12.19 -13.15 11.16
CA ASP A 57 12.55 -14.37 10.41
C ASP A 57 11.31 -15.01 9.75
N ILE A 58 10.21 -15.14 10.50
CA ILE A 58 8.94 -15.68 9.97
C ILE A 58 8.38 -14.80 8.84
N VAL A 59 8.39 -13.49 9.03
CA VAL A 59 7.88 -12.54 8.02
C VAL A 59 8.72 -12.59 6.74
N ASP A 60 10.04 -12.69 6.87
CA ASP A 60 10.93 -12.78 5.73
C ASP A 60 10.74 -14.09 4.97
N GLU A 61 10.53 -15.20 5.65
CA GLU A 61 10.21 -16.48 5.01
C GLU A 61 8.84 -16.45 4.32
N VAL A 62 7.84 -15.83 4.94
CA VAL A 62 6.51 -15.59 4.31
C VAL A 62 6.67 -14.79 3.01
N ARG A 63 7.50 -13.75 3.02
CA ARG A 63 7.79 -12.93 1.82
C ARG A 63 8.54 -13.71 0.74
N GLN A 64 9.50 -14.56 1.12
CA GLN A 64 10.21 -15.44 0.19
C GLN A 64 9.28 -16.43 -0.52
N HIS A 65 8.18 -16.80 0.11
CA HIS A 65 7.12 -17.60 -0.50
C HIS A 65 6.19 -16.78 -1.43
N GLY A 66 6.50 -15.52 -1.69
CA GLY A 66 5.74 -14.65 -2.60
C GLY A 66 4.48 -14.02 -1.98
N ILE A 67 4.33 -14.08 -0.66
CA ILE A 67 3.21 -13.42 0.03
C ILE A 67 3.54 -11.95 0.28
N HIS A 68 2.60 -11.08 -0.06
CA HIS A 68 2.70 -9.66 0.25
C HIS A 68 2.29 -9.40 1.71
N VAL A 69 3.23 -8.87 2.51
CA VAL A 69 3.00 -8.58 3.93
C VAL A 69 2.95 -7.07 4.13
N VAL A 70 1.81 -6.58 4.60
CA VAL A 70 1.57 -5.15 4.86
C VAL A 70 1.36 -4.93 6.36
N TRP A 71 2.25 -4.15 6.95
CA TRP A 71 2.13 -3.74 8.33
C TRP A 71 1.34 -2.43 8.46
N GLY A 72 0.55 -2.33 9.51
CA GLY A 72 -0.02 -1.07 9.93
C GLY A 72 0.90 -0.29 10.85
N GLU A 73 0.48 0.91 11.20
CA GLU A 73 1.21 1.79 12.10
C GLU A 73 1.17 1.28 13.55
N GLU A 74 2.21 1.64 14.29
CA GLU A 74 2.24 1.40 15.73
C GLU A 74 1.34 2.41 16.46
N GLN A 75 0.39 1.92 17.23
CA GLN A 75 -0.51 2.71 18.05
C GLN A 75 -0.75 2.00 19.38
N GLU A 76 -0.58 2.70 20.49
CA GLU A 76 -0.85 2.18 21.84
C GLU A 76 -0.12 0.85 22.16
N GLY A 77 1.15 0.73 21.76
CA GLY A 77 1.96 -0.47 21.99
C GLY A 77 1.54 -1.70 21.17
N LYS A 78 0.79 -1.50 20.08
CA LYS A 78 0.39 -2.53 19.13
C LYS A 78 0.61 -2.06 17.70
N ARG A 79 1.06 -2.95 16.84
CA ARG A 79 0.93 -2.77 15.39
C ARG A 79 -0.48 -3.18 15.00
N LYS A 80 -1.32 -2.17 14.77
CA LYS A 80 -2.73 -2.36 14.37
C LYS A 80 -2.80 -2.64 12.87
N THR A 81 -3.94 -3.16 12.42
CA THR A 81 -4.20 -3.25 10.98
C THR A 81 -4.32 -1.84 10.38
N PRO A 82 -3.85 -1.61 9.15
CA PRO A 82 -4.13 -0.38 8.42
C PRO A 82 -5.64 -0.12 8.29
N HIS A 83 -6.01 1.10 7.91
CA HIS A 83 -7.41 1.40 7.61
C HIS A 83 -7.93 0.50 6.48
N HIS A 84 -9.21 0.14 6.54
CA HIS A 84 -9.79 -0.80 5.58
C HIS A 84 -9.65 -0.36 4.12
N GLU A 85 -9.71 0.93 3.84
CA GLU A 85 -9.52 1.48 2.48
C GLU A 85 -8.11 1.22 1.96
N GLU A 86 -7.09 1.38 2.80
CA GLU A 86 -5.70 1.08 2.49
C GLU A 86 -5.52 -0.43 2.21
N ILE A 87 -6.08 -1.29 3.05
CA ILE A 87 -6.02 -2.74 2.87
C ILE A 87 -6.61 -3.12 1.51
N VAL A 88 -7.80 -2.61 1.20
CA VAL A 88 -8.48 -2.89 -0.07
C VAL A 88 -7.68 -2.35 -1.26
N ALA A 89 -7.13 -1.13 -1.16
CA ALA A 89 -6.34 -0.54 -2.24
C ALA A 89 -5.07 -1.36 -2.53
N ARG A 90 -4.31 -1.70 -1.48
CA ARG A 90 -3.08 -2.51 -1.61
C ARG A 90 -3.37 -3.93 -2.10
N PHE A 91 -4.46 -4.54 -1.63
CA PHE A 91 -4.84 -5.88 -2.09
C PHE A 91 -5.28 -5.85 -3.57
N ALA A 92 -6.09 -4.87 -3.98
CA ALA A 92 -6.47 -4.70 -5.37
C ALA A 92 -5.24 -4.46 -6.27
N HIS A 93 -4.31 -3.60 -5.84
CA HIS A 93 -3.05 -3.38 -6.56
C HIS A 93 -2.26 -4.69 -6.70
N HIS A 94 -2.04 -5.41 -5.60
CA HIS A 94 -1.31 -6.68 -5.60
C HIS A 94 -1.93 -7.70 -6.57
N MET A 95 -3.27 -7.80 -6.60
CA MET A 95 -4.01 -8.68 -7.50
C MET A 95 -3.89 -8.31 -8.99
N ASN A 96 -3.64 -7.04 -9.27
CA ASN A 96 -3.66 -6.50 -10.62
C ASN A 96 -2.25 -6.17 -11.17
N SER A 97 -1.23 -6.09 -10.32
CA SER A 97 0.13 -5.64 -10.68
C SER A 97 0.87 -6.55 -11.66
N GLU A 98 0.50 -7.82 -11.76
CA GLU A 98 1.11 -8.77 -12.70
C GLU A 98 0.41 -8.83 -14.08
N LYS A 99 -0.62 -8.02 -14.29
CA LYS A 99 -1.35 -7.98 -15.57
C LYS A 99 -0.49 -7.38 -16.68
N GLN A 100 -0.58 -7.93 -17.89
CA GLN A 100 0.23 -7.51 -19.05
C GLN A 100 0.03 -6.06 -19.48
N ASN A 101 -1.10 -5.44 -19.12
CA ASN A 101 -1.43 -4.05 -19.47
C ASN A 101 -1.05 -3.02 -18.39
N ARG A 102 -0.25 -3.41 -17.40
CA ARG A 102 0.33 -2.49 -16.43
C ARG A 102 1.12 -1.38 -17.12
N LYS A 103 1.00 -0.15 -16.61
CA LYS A 103 1.66 1.05 -17.12
C LYS A 103 2.28 1.83 -15.98
N ASP A 104 3.32 2.58 -16.31
CA ASP A 104 3.84 3.66 -15.48
C ASP A 104 3.05 4.92 -15.81
N VAL A 105 2.41 5.52 -14.82
CA VAL A 105 1.55 6.69 -15.00
C VAL A 105 2.00 7.82 -14.11
N VAL A 106 2.23 8.97 -14.70
CA VAL A 106 2.52 10.22 -13.96
C VAL A 106 1.27 11.10 -13.99
N ILE A 107 0.85 11.56 -12.82
CA ILE A 107 -0.31 12.42 -12.65
C ILE A 107 0.13 13.73 -12.02
N THR A 108 -0.06 14.85 -12.72
CA THR A 108 0.09 16.18 -12.13
C THR A 108 -1.23 16.60 -11.49
N LEU A 109 -1.16 17.11 -10.26
CA LEU A 109 -2.37 17.48 -9.51
C LEU A 109 -2.10 18.64 -8.53
N GLY A 110 -3.18 19.18 -7.96
CA GLY A 110 -3.11 20.28 -7.00
C GLY A 110 -2.99 21.65 -7.66
N ALA A 111 -2.76 22.66 -6.85
CA ALA A 111 -2.62 24.05 -7.29
C ALA A 111 -1.16 24.37 -7.64
N THR A 112 -0.99 25.13 -8.71
CA THR A 112 0.31 25.73 -9.06
C THR A 112 0.34 27.18 -8.63
N ARG A 113 1.55 27.66 -8.31
CA ARG A 113 1.81 29.02 -7.84
C ARG A 113 2.92 29.64 -8.68
N SER A 114 2.68 30.87 -9.18
CA SER A 114 3.70 31.69 -9.85
C SER A 114 3.94 32.95 -9.06
N ALA A 115 5.20 33.21 -8.71
CA ALA A 115 5.59 34.44 -8.02
C ALA A 115 5.41 35.65 -8.93
N ILE A 116 4.90 36.76 -8.36
CA ILE A 116 4.90 38.09 -8.97
C ILE A 116 6.15 38.85 -8.51
N ASP A 117 6.46 38.73 -7.24
CA ASP A 117 7.63 39.28 -6.56
C ASP A 117 7.95 38.43 -5.32
N ASP A 118 8.90 38.84 -4.48
CA ASP A 118 9.35 38.09 -3.29
C ASP A 118 8.25 37.84 -2.26
N ILE A 119 7.11 38.56 -2.34
CA ILE A 119 6.04 38.50 -1.35
C ILE A 119 4.72 38.02 -1.95
N ARG A 120 4.43 38.34 -3.23
CA ARG A 120 3.15 38.11 -3.86
C ARG A 120 3.22 37.02 -4.93
N TYR A 121 2.16 36.24 -5.03
CA TYR A 121 2.03 35.20 -6.03
C TYR A 121 0.60 35.10 -6.56
N VAL A 122 0.46 34.52 -7.73
CA VAL A 122 -0.83 34.07 -8.30
C VAL A 122 -0.88 32.56 -8.16
N GLN A 123 -2.02 32.04 -7.69
CA GLN A 123 -2.27 30.64 -7.48
C GLN A 123 -3.69 30.27 -7.90
N ASN A 124 -3.88 29.10 -8.52
CA ASN A 124 -5.21 28.56 -8.71
C ASN A 124 -5.73 27.88 -7.42
N THR A 125 -7.02 27.53 -7.37
CA THR A 125 -7.68 26.98 -6.17
C THR A 125 -7.87 25.46 -6.23
N SER A 126 -7.09 24.73 -7.03
CA SER A 126 -7.21 23.27 -7.11
C SER A 126 -6.91 22.62 -5.75
N SER A 127 -7.82 21.78 -5.29
CA SER A 127 -7.63 21.01 -4.04
C SER A 127 -6.75 19.77 -4.19
N GLY A 128 -6.55 19.29 -5.40
CA GLY A 128 -5.89 18.01 -5.70
C GLY A 128 -6.78 16.77 -5.62
N SER A 129 -8.03 16.91 -5.15
CA SER A 129 -8.90 15.75 -4.88
C SER A 129 -9.16 14.88 -6.12
N THR A 130 -9.43 15.47 -7.27
CA THR A 130 -9.65 14.73 -8.53
C THR A 130 -8.39 13.95 -8.93
N GLY A 131 -7.22 14.58 -8.83
CA GLY A 131 -5.95 13.92 -9.18
C GLY A 131 -5.66 12.74 -8.27
N PHE A 132 -5.86 12.88 -6.96
CA PHE A 132 -5.68 11.75 -6.03
C PHE A 132 -6.73 10.64 -6.24
N ALA A 133 -7.97 10.97 -6.60
CA ALA A 133 -8.99 9.96 -6.89
C ALA A 133 -8.63 9.16 -8.16
N ILE A 134 -8.13 9.82 -9.21
CA ILE A 134 -7.64 9.14 -10.42
C ILE A 134 -6.41 8.29 -10.09
N ALA A 135 -5.48 8.81 -9.28
CA ALA A 135 -4.28 8.08 -8.85
C ALA A 135 -4.64 6.81 -8.06
N ASP A 136 -5.59 6.90 -7.13
CA ASP A 136 -6.08 5.75 -6.35
C ASP A 136 -6.74 4.70 -7.26
N ASP A 137 -7.58 5.10 -8.19
CA ASP A 137 -8.23 4.18 -9.13
C ASP A 137 -7.21 3.45 -10.00
N LEU A 138 -6.26 4.17 -10.59
CA LEU A 138 -5.19 3.57 -11.40
C LEU A 138 -4.28 2.64 -10.57
N PHE A 139 -3.95 3.03 -9.34
CA PHE A 139 -3.21 2.19 -8.42
C PHE A 139 -3.94 0.87 -8.15
N ARG A 140 -5.24 0.90 -7.82
CA ARG A 140 -6.07 -0.30 -7.63
C ARG A 140 -6.14 -1.19 -8.87
N HIS A 141 -6.03 -0.61 -10.05
CA HIS A 141 -5.94 -1.36 -11.31
C HIS A 141 -4.55 -1.96 -11.59
N GLY A 142 -3.58 -1.77 -10.71
CA GLY A 142 -2.27 -2.39 -10.77
C GLY A 142 -1.20 -1.57 -11.51
N HIS A 143 -1.52 -0.32 -11.88
CA HIS A 143 -0.54 0.59 -12.50
C HIS A 143 0.47 1.12 -11.49
N ASP A 144 1.69 1.43 -11.94
CA ASP A 144 2.67 2.19 -11.17
C ASP A 144 2.35 3.67 -11.29
N VAL A 145 1.94 4.27 -10.18
CA VAL A 145 1.46 5.66 -10.18
C VAL A 145 2.44 6.56 -9.45
N THR A 146 2.87 7.61 -10.12
CA THR A 146 3.64 8.72 -9.55
C THR A 146 2.78 9.98 -9.57
N CYS A 147 2.57 10.60 -8.41
CA CYS A 147 1.90 11.89 -8.32
C CYS A 147 2.93 13.01 -8.25
N VAL A 148 2.81 14.00 -9.13
CA VAL A 148 3.51 15.29 -9.02
C VAL A 148 2.51 16.30 -8.49
N ALA A 149 2.57 16.53 -7.18
CA ALA A 149 1.59 17.33 -6.46
C ALA A 149 2.09 18.76 -6.23
N GLY A 150 1.31 19.71 -6.68
CA GLY A 150 1.42 21.11 -6.26
C GLY A 150 0.88 21.29 -4.85
N ILE A 151 0.28 22.44 -4.59
CA ILE A 151 -0.38 22.71 -3.30
C ILE A 151 -1.72 21.99 -3.28
N THR A 152 -1.95 21.18 -2.24
CA THR A 152 -3.20 20.45 -2.05
C THR A 152 -3.85 20.83 -0.72
N THR A 153 -5.18 20.80 -0.67
CA THR A 153 -5.96 21.01 0.55
C THR A 153 -6.57 19.73 1.09
N VAL A 154 -6.48 18.63 0.32
CA VAL A 154 -6.87 17.29 0.75
C VAL A 154 -5.61 16.46 1.01
N PRO A 155 -5.63 15.57 2.00
CA PRO A 155 -4.53 14.66 2.26
C PRO A 155 -4.39 13.64 1.11
N ALA A 156 -3.16 13.25 0.82
CA ALA A 156 -2.89 12.17 -0.09
C ALA A 156 -3.26 10.81 0.54
N PRO A 157 -3.78 9.84 -0.23
CA PRO A 157 -3.93 8.47 0.24
C PRO A 157 -2.58 7.86 0.65
N ASN A 158 -2.51 7.28 1.85
CA ASN A 158 -1.27 6.73 2.43
C ASN A 158 -0.67 5.56 1.64
N TRP A 159 -1.46 4.92 0.78
CA TRP A 159 -1.02 3.78 -0.01
C TRP A 159 -0.42 4.14 -1.36
N LEU A 160 -0.53 5.40 -1.80
CA LEU A 160 0.11 5.83 -3.04
C LEU A 160 1.63 5.85 -2.87
N PRO A 161 2.40 5.14 -3.74
CA PRO A 161 3.79 4.81 -3.47
C PRO A 161 4.75 5.99 -3.59
N LEU A 162 4.44 6.96 -4.47
CA LEU A 162 5.34 8.09 -4.74
C LEU A 162 4.55 9.38 -4.97
N ILE A 163 4.83 10.37 -4.13
CA ILE A 163 4.29 11.71 -4.25
C ILE A 163 5.46 12.70 -4.23
N LEU A 164 5.68 13.37 -5.35
CA LEU A 164 6.66 14.43 -5.50
C LEU A 164 5.96 15.77 -5.32
N HIS A 165 6.49 16.65 -4.49
CA HIS A 165 5.92 17.96 -4.25
C HIS A 165 6.60 19.04 -5.09
N ALA A 166 5.83 19.69 -5.97
CA ALA A 166 6.29 20.74 -6.85
C ALA A 166 5.20 21.82 -6.99
N ALA A 167 5.34 22.93 -6.24
CA ALA A 167 4.35 24.00 -6.24
C ALA A 167 4.48 24.98 -7.42
N GLU A 168 5.68 25.08 -8.01
CA GLU A 168 5.95 25.98 -9.13
C GLU A 168 5.85 25.25 -10.47
N PRO A 169 5.31 25.91 -11.52
CA PRO A 169 5.14 25.25 -12.84
C PRO A 169 6.43 24.65 -13.40
N ASN A 170 7.56 25.34 -13.25
CA ASN A 170 8.87 24.88 -13.73
C ASN A 170 9.44 23.70 -12.91
N ALA A 171 8.96 23.47 -11.70
CA ALA A 171 9.36 22.34 -10.86
C ALA A 171 8.53 21.08 -11.13
N MET A 172 7.44 21.20 -11.88
CA MET A 172 6.57 20.09 -12.28
C MET A 172 7.00 19.41 -13.58
N LEU A 173 7.88 20.06 -14.34
CA LEU A 173 8.46 19.53 -15.59
C LEU A 173 9.72 18.72 -15.34
#